data_a0e0507b3ae19fa5b720a0e03a56b7c5
#
_entry.id   a0e0507b3ae19fa5b720a0e03a56b7c5
#
_cell.length_a   1.000
_cell.length_b   1.000
_cell.length_c   1.000
_cell.angle_alpha   90.00
_cell.angle_beta   90.00
_cell.angle_gamma   90.00
#
_symmetry.space_group_name_H-M   'P 1'
#
loop_
_entity.id
_entity.type
_entity.pdbx_description
1 polymer ?
#
loop_
_entity_poly.entity_id
_entity_poly.type
_entity_poly.pdbx_seq_one_letter_code
_entity_poly.pdbx_strand_id
1 'polypeptide(L)'
;MEAAYDYFKGTPIHKRDLVSRLAGCCMIALGTALYLIINKAVTGSFFTFMSYQHDHWSQNLGPFFGTAAYQLQYFLSSLNTGEAAMGLTLFLPNLICCLAGLIILALSAGKLRPSYAAYGLLYYGVTVGCTWLLSGPRYLAVCFPIAAGLCALVKGRLPRRILALFSLIMMLMYMWAYVLGYSVY
;
A
#
# COMPACT_ATOMS: atom_id res chain seq x y z
N MET A 1 14.98 10.40 9.49
CA MET A 1 15.14 10.81 8.07
C MET A 1 15.06 12.32 7.90
N GLU A 2 13.96 12.98 8.28
CA GLU A 2 13.84 14.46 8.19
C GLU A 2 14.98 15.19 8.91
N ALA A 3 15.32 14.76 10.14
CA ALA A 3 16.44 15.36 10.87
C ALA A 3 17.79 15.22 10.16
N ALA A 4 18.05 14.08 9.52
CA ALA A 4 19.24 13.88 8.72
C ALA A 4 19.22 14.76 7.45
N TYR A 5 18.08 14.85 6.80
CA TYR A 5 17.92 15.71 5.62
C TYR A 5 18.11 17.20 5.97
N ASP A 6 17.54 17.67 7.08
CA ASP A 6 17.70 19.04 7.57
C ASP A 6 19.16 19.32 7.94
N TYR A 7 19.85 18.34 8.56
CA TYR A 7 21.27 18.41 8.89
C TYR A 7 22.14 18.58 7.63
N PHE A 8 21.91 17.76 6.61
CA PHE A 8 22.65 17.85 5.34
C PHE A 8 22.37 19.14 4.57
N LYS A 9 21.22 19.77 4.78
CA LYS A 9 20.89 21.09 4.21
C LYS A 9 21.44 22.27 5.04
N GLY A 10 22.15 21.99 6.14
CA GLY A 10 22.69 23.04 7.01
C GLY A 10 21.63 23.78 7.82
N THR A 11 20.43 23.23 7.96
CA THR A 11 19.37 23.84 8.77
C THR A 11 19.64 23.55 10.25
N PRO A 12 19.73 24.56 11.15
CA PRO A 12 19.97 24.30 12.56
C PRO A 12 18.82 23.53 13.20
N ILE A 13 19.12 22.35 13.72
CA ILE A 13 18.12 21.51 14.41
C ILE A 13 18.13 21.88 15.89
N HIS A 14 17.05 22.42 16.42
CA HIS A 14 16.89 22.64 17.84
C HIS A 14 16.78 21.32 18.59
N LYS A 15 17.46 21.18 19.73
CA LYS A 15 17.40 19.97 20.58
C LYS A 15 15.96 19.56 20.91
N ARG A 16 15.08 20.54 21.12
CA ARG A 16 13.66 20.32 21.43
C ARG A 16 12.92 19.61 20.28
N ASP A 17 13.22 19.99 19.03
CA ASP A 17 12.60 19.37 17.84
C ASP A 17 13.09 17.94 17.66
N LEU A 18 14.37 17.67 17.94
CA LEU A 18 14.91 16.32 17.89
C LEU A 18 14.25 15.43 18.93
N VAL A 19 14.12 15.90 20.18
CA VAL A 19 13.44 15.16 21.26
C VAL A 19 11.98 14.89 20.90
N SER A 20 11.25 15.88 20.37
CA SER A 20 9.85 15.71 19.94
C SER A 20 9.71 14.67 18.82
N ARG A 21 10.61 14.68 17.83
CA ARG A 21 10.63 13.70 16.73
C ARG A 21 10.96 12.29 17.23
N LEU A 22 11.91 12.16 18.17
CA LEU A 22 12.24 10.88 18.82
C LEU A 22 11.07 10.36 19.65
N ALA A 23 10.43 11.21 20.43
CA ALA A 23 9.25 10.85 21.21
C ALA A 23 8.11 10.32 20.29
N GLY A 24 7.87 10.97 19.15
CA GLY A 24 6.92 10.48 18.15
C GLY A 24 7.27 9.08 17.63
N CYS A 25 8.53 8.81 17.33
CA CYS A 25 8.98 7.48 16.92
C CYS A 25 8.78 6.43 18.03
N CYS A 26 9.08 6.81 19.29
CA CYS A 26 8.85 5.93 20.44
C CYS A 26 7.36 5.60 20.65
N MET A 27 6.46 6.56 20.41
CA MET A 27 5.01 6.33 20.50
C MET A 27 4.53 5.28 19.49
N ILE A 28 5.07 5.29 18.26
CA ILE A 28 4.75 4.26 17.25
C ILE A 28 5.26 2.89 17.72
N ALA A 29 6.49 2.82 18.21
CA ALA A 29 7.08 1.59 18.75
C ALA A 29 6.30 1.04 19.96
N LEU A 30 5.81 1.92 20.83
CA LEU A 30 4.96 1.58 21.97
C LEU A 30 3.63 0.92 21.51
N GLY A 31 2.98 1.45 20.48
CA GLY A 31 1.77 0.85 19.92
C GLY A 31 2.01 -0.58 19.42
N THR A 32 3.10 -0.78 18.68
CA THR A 32 3.50 -2.12 18.23
C THR A 32 3.83 -3.06 19.39
N ALA A 33 4.58 -2.58 20.38
CA ALA A 33 4.93 -3.36 21.57
C ALA A 33 3.68 -3.77 22.36
N LEU A 34 2.74 -2.85 22.56
CA LEU A 34 1.46 -3.13 23.23
C LEU A 34 0.66 -4.20 22.47
N TYR A 35 0.57 -4.09 21.15
CA TYR A 35 -0.07 -5.11 20.31
C TYR A 35 0.56 -6.49 20.51
N LEU A 36 1.88 -6.58 20.48
CA LEU A 36 2.61 -7.85 20.67
C LEU A 36 2.41 -8.42 22.10
N ILE A 37 2.37 -7.56 23.12
CA ILE A 37 2.10 -7.98 24.51
C ILE A 37 0.69 -8.54 24.62
N ILE A 38 -0.32 -7.87 24.06
CA ILE A 38 -1.71 -8.36 24.05
C ILE A 38 -1.79 -9.70 23.31
N ASN A 39 -1.14 -9.80 22.14
CA ASN A 39 -1.11 -11.04 21.39
C ASN A 39 -0.52 -12.20 22.22
N LYS A 40 0.60 -11.97 22.90
CA LYS A 40 1.19 -12.97 23.81
C LYS A 40 0.25 -13.32 24.98
N ALA A 41 -0.41 -12.34 25.58
CA ALA A 41 -1.32 -12.58 26.70
C ALA A 41 -2.54 -13.42 26.31
N VAL A 42 -3.05 -13.21 25.08
CA VAL A 42 -4.25 -13.89 24.58
C VAL A 42 -3.90 -15.28 23.96
N THR A 43 -2.81 -15.37 23.22
CA THR A 43 -2.49 -16.53 22.38
C THR A 43 -1.27 -17.35 22.86
N GLY A 44 -0.56 -16.86 23.86
CA GLY A 44 0.67 -17.47 24.38
C GLY A 44 1.95 -17.14 23.60
N SER A 45 1.84 -16.52 22.40
CA SER A 45 3.00 -16.15 21.57
C SER A 45 2.89 -14.72 21.04
N PHE A 46 4.01 -14.02 20.89
CA PHE A 46 4.05 -12.68 20.30
C PHE A 46 3.65 -12.65 18.81
N PHE A 47 3.88 -13.74 18.09
CA PHE A 47 3.79 -13.82 16.63
C PHE A 47 2.68 -14.74 16.12
N THR A 48 1.75 -15.15 16.98
CA THR A 48 0.63 -16.04 16.59
C THR A 48 -0.19 -15.45 15.44
N PHE A 49 -0.28 -14.11 15.33
CA PHE A 49 -0.97 -13.47 14.21
C PHE A 49 -0.35 -13.83 12.86
N MET A 50 0.97 -14.07 12.78
CA MET A 50 1.63 -14.49 11.55
C MET A 50 1.23 -15.91 11.16
N SER A 51 1.13 -16.82 12.15
CA SER A 51 0.63 -18.19 11.92
C SER A 51 -0.82 -18.14 11.43
N TYR A 52 -1.68 -17.31 12.03
CA TYR A 52 -3.05 -17.12 11.56
C TYR A 52 -3.12 -16.62 10.12
N GLN A 53 -2.27 -15.66 9.73
CA GLN A 53 -2.20 -15.16 8.36
C GLN A 53 -1.77 -16.27 7.39
N HIS A 54 -0.81 -17.10 7.80
CA HIS A 54 -0.36 -18.25 7.01
C HIS A 54 -1.46 -19.30 6.87
N ASP A 55 -2.06 -19.73 7.99
CA ASP A 55 -2.93 -20.93 8.03
C ASP A 55 -4.32 -20.65 7.43
N HIS A 56 -4.84 -19.40 7.58
CA HIS A 56 -6.19 -19.05 7.15
C HIS A 56 -6.23 -18.26 5.84
N TRP A 57 -5.15 -17.54 5.51
CA TRP A 57 -5.09 -16.65 4.36
C TRP A 57 -3.94 -16.98 3.40
N SER A 58 -3.18 -18.05 3.66
CA SER A 58 -2.00 -18.46 2.90
C SER A 58 -1.00 -17.30 2.67
N GLN A 59 -0.99 -16.33 3.60
CA GLN A 59 -0.16 -15.12 3.50
C GLN A 59 1.21 -15.37 4.12
N ASN A 60 2.23 -15.19 3.31
CA ASN A 60 3.63 -15.13 3.72
C ASN A 60 4.28 -13.87 3.15
N LEU A 61 5.33 -13.38 3.79
CA LEU A 61 6.19 -12.39 3.18
C LEU A 61 6.97 -13.07 2.06
N GLY A 62 6.87 -12.54 0.87
CA GLY A 62 7.51 -13.07 -0.33
C GLY A 62 8.03 -11.96 -1.23
N PRO A 63 8.78 -12.30 -2.28
CA PRO A 63 9.27 -11.31 -3.21
C PRO A 63 8.11 -10.68 -4.00
N PHE A 64 8.16 -9.36 -4.19
CA PHE A 64 7.18 -8.59 -4.95
C PHE A 64 6.81 -9.21 -6.31
N PHE A 65 7.80 -9.70 -7.03
CA PHE A 65 7.58 -10.34 -8.34
C PHE A 65 6.73 -11.62 -8.25
N GLY A 66 6.79 -12.36 -7.14
CA GLY A 66 5.93 -13.51 -6.89
C GLY A 66 4.46 -13.12 -6.82
N THR A 67 4.13 -12.03 -6.14
CA THR A 67 2.76 -11.49 -6.05
C THR A 67 2.26 -11.02 -7.42
N ALA A 68 3.07 -10.28 -8.17
CA ALA A 68 2.71 -9.82 -9.51
C ALA A 68 2.50 -10.98 -10.49
N ALA A 69 3.39 -11.98 -10.44
CA ALA A 69 3.27 -13.18 -11.27
C ALA A 69 2.00 -13.97 -10.94
N TYR A 70 1.68 -14.13 -9.65
CA TYR A 70 0.44 -14.74 -9.18
C TYR A 70 -0.79 -14.04 -9.77
N GLN A 71 -0.90 -12.73 -9.61
CA GLN A 71 -2.03 -11.94 -10.11
C GLN A 71 -2.19 -12.07 -11.64
N LEU A 72 -1.06 -12.02 -12.37
CA LEU A 72 -1.06 -12.19 -13.82
C LEU A 72 -1.49 -13.61 -14.23
N GLN A 73 -0.96 -14.63 -13.57
CA GLN A 73 -1.29 -16.04 -13.87
C GLN A 73 -2.78 -16.31 -13.67
N TYR A 74 -3.35 -15.86 -12.54
CA TYR A 74 -4.77 -16.05 -12.26
C TYR A 74 -5.67 -15.22 -13.18
N PHE A 75 -5.26 -14.02 -13.57
CA PHE A 75 -5.95 -13.24 -14.58
C PHE A 75 -6.02 -14.00 -15.91
N LEU A 76 -4.88 -14.50 -16.40
CA LEU A 76 -4.85 -15.26 -17.66
C LEU A 76 -5.63 -16.58 -17.57
N SER A 77 -5.54 -17.27 -16.45
CA SER A 77 -6.32 -18.50 -16.21
C SER A 77 -7.82 -18.22 -16.23
N SER A 78 -8.29 -17.15 -15.60
CA SER A 78 -9.71 -16.80 -15.57
C SER A 78 -10.31 -16.51 -16.94
N LEU A 79 -9.51 -15.99 -17.88
CA LEU A 79 -9.93 -15.80 -19.27
C LEU A 79 -10.14 -17.14 -20.00
N ASN A 80 -9.37 -18.17 -19.65
CA ASN A 80 -9.44 -19.50 -20.28
C ASN A 80 -10.53 -20.39 -19.67
N THR A 81 -10.88 -20.19 -18.38
CA THR A 81 -11.86 -21.01 -17.66
C THR A 81 -13.29 -20.48 -17.75
N GLY A 82 -13.52 -19.37 -18.46
CA GLY A 82 -14.84 -18.74 -18.56
C GLY A 82 -15.19 -17.83 -17.37
N GLU A 83 -14.31 -17.67 -16.41
CA GLU A 83 -14.47 -16.79 -15.24
C GLU A 83 -13.88 -15.37 -15.49
N ALA A 84 -14.03 -14.89 -16.71
CA ALA A 84 -13.46 -13.60 -17.14
C ALA A 84 -13.90 -12.42 -16.24
N ALA A 85 -15.11 -12.47 -15.71
CA ALA A 85 -15.60 -11.45 -14.77
C ALA A 85 -14.69 -11.34 -13.53
N MET A 86 -14.33 -12.47 -12.90
CA MET A 86 -13.42 -12.49 -11.75
C MET A 86 -12.01 -11.99 -12.10
N GLY A 87 -11.53 -12.36 -13.28
CA GLY A 87 -10.26 -11.85 -13.81
C GLY A 87 -10.23 -10.33 -13.91
N LEU A 88 -11.29 -9.75 -14.48
CA LEU A 88 -11.41 -8.32 -14.73
C LEU A 88 -11.73 -7.49 -13.48
N THR A 89 -12.49 -8.05 -12.54
CA THR A 89 -12.91 -7.31 -11.33
C THR A 89 -11.93 -7.46 -10.15
N LEU A 90 -11.17 -8.54 -10.11
CA LEU A 90 -10.28 -8.85 -8.99
C LEU A 90 -8.79 -8.83 -9.38
N PHE A 91 -8.34 -9.73 -10.25
CA PHE A 91 -6.91 -9.93 -10.49
C PHE A 91 -6.26 -8.79 -11.28
N LEU A 92 -6.88 -8.37 -12.37
CA LEU A 92 -6.35 -7.29 -13.22
C LEU A 92 -6.24 -5.95 -12.47
N PRO A 93 -7.26 -5.48 -11.73
CA PRO A 93 -7.14 -4.25 -10.95
C PRO A 93 -6.09 -4.32 -9.84
N ASN A 94 -5.95 -5.47 -9.16
CA ASN A 94 -4.89 -5.67 -8.19
C ASN A 94 -3.51 -5.48 -8.83
N LEU A 95 -3.26 -6.12 -9.97
CA LEU A 95 -2.00 -6.00 -10.70
C LEU A 95 -1.74 -4.57 -11.15
N ILE A 96 -2.73 -3.93 -11.78
CA ILE A 96 -2.62 -2.54 -12.25
C ILE A 96 -2.34 -1.58 -11.09
N CYS A 97 -3.08 -1.67 -9.99
CA CYS A 97 -2.89 -0.79 -8.83
C CYS A 97 -1.53 -0.99 -8.17
N CYS A 98 -1.06 -2.24 -8.05
CA CYS A 98 0.28 -2.51 -7.54
C CYS A 98 1.36 -1.87 -8.42
N LEU A 99 1.33 -2.11 -9.72
CA LEU A 99 2.31 -1.54 -10.63
C LEU A 99 2.23 -0.01 -10.68
N ALA A 100 1.04 0.55 -10.79
CA ALA A 100 0.83 2.01 -10.80
C ALA A 100 1.30 2.65 -9.49
N GLY A 101 1.02 2.04 -8.32
CA GLY A 101 1.50 2.52 -7.03
C GLY A 101 3.02 2.60 -6.95
N LEU A 102 3.73 1.57 -7.44
CA LEU A 102 5.19 1.56 -7.49
C LEU A 102 5.73 2.65 -8.43
N ILE A 103 5.16 2.75 -9.63
CA ILE A 103 5.56 3.76 -10.62
C ILE A 103 5.37 5.18 -10.07
N ILE A 104 4.21 5.46 -9.44
CA ILE A 104 3.93 6.76 -8.83
C ILE A 104 4.95 7.07 -7.74
N LEU A 105 5.22 6.13 -6.82
CA LEU A 105 6.21 6.32 -5.75
C LEU A 105 7.61 6.57 -6.31
N ALA A 106 8.05 5.79 -7.29
CA ALA A 106 9.36 5.94 -7.92
C ALA A 106 9.51 7.29 -8.63
N LEU A 107 8.54 7.68 -9.46
CA LEU A 107 8.57 8.93 -10.20
C LEU A 107 8.41 10.19 -9.32
N SER A 108 7.73 10.05 -8.18
CA SER A 108 7.50 11.15 -7.25
C SER A 108 8.53 11.25 -6.12
N ALA A 109 9.42 10.26 -5.95
CA ALA A 109 10.37 10.19 -4.85
C ALA A 109 11.21 11.48 -4.68
N GLY A 110 11.69 12.05 -5.79
CA GLY A 110 12.44 13.31 -5.78
C GLY A 110 11.59 14.58 -5.60
N LYS A 111 10.26 14.47 -5.64
CA LYS A 111 9.31 15.60 -5.48
C LYS A 111 8.64 15.61 -4.12
N LEU A 112 8.67 14.50 -3.42
CA LEU A 112 8.13 14.34 -2.07
C LEU A 112 9.22 14.61 -1.02
N ARG A 113 8.80 14.89 0.20
CA ARG A 113 9.73 14.88 1.34
C ARG A 113 10.35 13.50 1.48
N PRO A 114 11.65 13.39 1.82
CA PRO A 114 12.33 12.10 1.93
C PRO A 114 11.66 11.12 2.90
N SER A 115 11.08 11.62 3.98
CA SER A 115 10.31 10.80 4.93
C SER A 115 9.07 10.17 4.30
N TYR A 116 8.35 10.92 3.46
CA TYR A 116 7.16 10.41 2.77
C TYR A 116 7.52 9.39 1.69
N ALA A 117 8.58 9.66 0.94
CA ALA A 117 9.06 8.71 -0.06
C ALA A 117 9.51 7.39 0.60
N ALA A 118 10.30 7.47 1.67
CA ALA A 118 10.74 6.29 2.39
C ALA A 118 9.59 5.53 3.05
N TYR A 119 8.66 6.23 3.72
CA TYR A 119 7.46 5.60 4.28
C TYR A 119 6.65 4.90 3.18
N GLY A 120 6.43 5.58 2.06
CA GLY A 120 5.68 5.01 0.94
C GLY A 120 6.32 3.74 0.37
N LEU A 121 7.64 3.76 0.16
CA LEU A 121 8.37 2.59 -0.36
C LEU A 121 8.43 1.44 0.64
N LEU A 122 8.64 1.72 1.93
CA LEU A 122 8.65 0.68 2.98
C LEU A 122 7.25 0.08 3.15
N TYR A 123 6.22 0.93 3.25
CA TYR A 123 4.83 0.47 3.35
C TYR A 123 4.44 -0.37 2.13
N TYR A 124 4.78 0.09 0.93
CA TYR A 124 4.54 -0.62 -0.32
C TYR A 124 5.25 -1.98 -0.32
N GLY A 125 6.53 -2.03 0.05
CA GLY A 125 7.31 -3.26 0.09
C GLY A 125 6.73 -4.31 1.04
N VAL A 126 6.30 -3.90 2.24
CA VAL A 126 5.65 -4.81 3.20
C VAL A 126 4.28 -5.25 2.70
N THR A 127 3.47 -4.33 2.19
CA THR A 127 2.10 -4.63 1.76
C THR A 127 2.06 -5.52 0.51
N VAL A 128 2.84 -5.18 -0.51
CA VAL A 128 2.89 -5.93 -1.78
C VAL A 128 3.82 -7.15 -1.68
N GLY A 129 4.67 -7.20 -0.66
CA GLY A 129 5.50 -8.36 -0.34
C GLY A 129 4.72 -9.57 0.18
N CYS A 130 3.44 -9.44 0.52
CA CYS A 130 2.60 -10.58 0.89
C CYS A 130 2.26 -11.43 -0.34
N THR A 131 2.30 -12.76 -0.18
CA THR A 131 2.09 -13.71 -1.28
C THR A 131 0.64 -13.73 -1.79
N TRP A 132 -0.31 -13.40 -0.93
CA TRP A 132 -1.74 -13.42 -1.24
C TRP A 132 -2.35 -12.03 -1.12
N LEU A 133 -2.17 -11.20 -2.13
CA LEU A 133 -2.65 -9.83 -2.14
C LEU A 133 -3.96 -9.70 -2.91
N LEU A 134 -5.08 -10.14 -2.35
CA LEU A 134 -6.41 -10.01 -2.99
C LEU A 134 -7.01 -8.62 -2.89
N SER A 135 -6.63 -7.84 -1.90
CA SER A 135 -7.17 -6.49 -1.65
C SER A 135 -6.11 -5.40 -1.84
N GLY A 136 -5.24 -5.55 -2.82
CA GLY A 136 -4.14 -4.61 -3.09
C GLY A 136 -4.56 -3.15 -3.19
N PRO A 137 -5.58 -2.80 -3.98
CA PRO A 137 -6.07 -1.42 -4.10
C PRO A 137 -6.47 -0.81 -2.76
N ARG A 138 -7.13 -1.56 -1.89
CA ARG A 138 -7.55 -1.10 -0.55
C ARG A 138 -6.35 -0.81 0.34
N TYR A 139 -5.36 -1.68 0.36
CA TYR A 139 -4.13 -1.44 1.13
C TYR A 139 -3.33 -0.26 0.59
N LEU A 140 -3.22 -0.13 -0.73
CA LEU A 140 -2.50 0.97 -1.35
C LEU A 140 -3.23 2.32 -1.22
N ALA A 141 -4.55 2.33 -1.13
CA ALA A 141 -5.34 3.55 -0.91
C ALA A 141 -5.01 4.23 0.43
N VAL A 142 -4.61 3.47 1.45
CA VAL A 142 -4.17 4.01 2.75
C VAL A 142 -2.76 4.60 2.69
N CYS A 143 -1.97 4.26 1.66
CA CYS A 143 -0.62 4.76 1.46
C CYS A 143 -0.67 6.22 0.93
N PHE A 144 -0.85 7.20 1.83
CA PHE A 144 -0.97 8.62 1.45
C PHE A 144 0.16 9.14 0.55
N PRO A 145 1.44 8.65 0.61
CA PRO A 145 2.47 9.10 -0.32
C PRO A 145 2.15 8.81 -1.78
N ILE A 146 1.36 7.77 -2.09
CA ILE A 146 0.90 7.51 -3.47
C ILE A 146 -0.01 8.66 -3.95
N ALA A 147 -0.98 9.06 -3.12
CA ALA A 147 -1.87 10.16 -3.45
C ALA A 147 -1.11 11.50 -3.56
N ALA A 148 -0.21 11.78 -2.61
CA ALA A 148 0.64 12.97 -2.64
C ALA A 148 1.57 12.98 -3.87
N GLY A 149 2.16 11.84 -4.20
CA GLY A 149 3.00 11.64 -5.38
C GLY A 149 2.23 11.87 -6.68
N LEU A 150 1.03 11.31 -6.78
CA LEU A 150 0.16 11.53 -7.93
C LEU A 150 -0.19 13.02 -8.10
N CYS A 151 -0.51 13.73 -7.01
CA CYS A 151 -0.74 15.16 -7.03
C CYS A 151 0.50 15.97 -7.46
N ALA A 152 1.69 15.54 -7.09
CA ALA A 152 2.96 16.17 -7.47
C ALA A 152 3.33 15.92 -8.94
N LEU A 153 2.92 14.79 -9.51
CA LEU A 153 3.17 14.41 -10.90
C LEU A 153 2.17 15.06 -11.86
N VAL A 154 0.88 15.03 -11.51
CA VAL A 154 -0.19 15.55 -12.36
C VAL A 154 -0.30 17.06 -12.20
N LYS A 155 0.27 17.81 -13.15
CA LYS A 155 0.26 19.26 -13.20
C LYS A 155 -0.84 19.76 -14.15
N GLY A 156 -1.46 20.89 -13.80
CA GLY A 156 -2.50 21.51 -14.62
C GLY A 156 -3.93 21.15 -14.23
N ARG A 157 -4.87 22.01 -14.62
CA ARG A 157 -6.30 21.84 -14.26
C ARG A 157 -6.98 20.73 -15.05
N LEU A 158 -6.67 20.64 -16.35
CA LEU A 158 -7.31 19.65 -17.24
C LEU A 158 -6.93 18.20 -16.86
N PRO A 159 -5.63 17.82 -16.74
CA PRO A 159 -5.29 16.44 -16.36
C PRO A 159 -5.83 16.05 -14.99
N ARG A 160 -5.91 16.98 -14.03
CA ARG A 160 -6.53 16.71 -12.71
C ARG A 160 -8.03 16.42 -12.83
N ARG A 161 -8.74 17.15 -13.68
CA ARG A 161 -10.17 16.91 -13.92
C ARG A 161 -10.40 15.57 -14.61
N ILE A 162 -9.57 15.22 -15.60
CA ILE A 162 -9.63 13.94 -16.29
C ILE A 162 -9.39 12.80 -15.28
N LEU A 163 -8.36 12.92 -14.43
CA LEU A 163 -8.07 11.92 -13.40
C LEU A 163 -9.24 11.76 -12.41
N ALA A 164 -9.80 12.87 -11.94
CA ALA A 164 -10.94 12.85 -11.02
C ALA A 164 -12.17 12.19 -11.66
N LEU A 165 -12.48 12.53 -12.92
CA LEU A 165 -13.59 11.95 -13.66
C LEU A 165 -13.37 10.45 -13.88
N PHE A 166 -12.15 10.05 -14.29
CA PHE A 166 -11.79 8.65 -14.44
C PHE A 166 -11.96 7.87 -13.12
N SER A 167 -11.45 8.43 -12.01
CA SER A 167 -11.59 7.82 -10.68
C SER A 167 -13.06 7.67 -10.27
N LEU A 168 -13.90 8.68 -10.56
CA LEU A 168 -15.33 8.63 -10.29
C LEU A 168 -16.03 7.54 -11.12
N ILE A 169 -15.73 7.45 -12.42
CA ILE A 169 -16.29 6.42 -13.30
C ILE A 169 -15.89 5.03 -12.79
N MET A 170 -14.62 4.81 -12.48
CA MET A 170 -14.14 3.54 -11.96
C MET A 170 -14.83 3.18 -10.63
N MET A 171 -14.97 4.14 -9.72
CA MET A 171 -15.70 3.93 -8.47
C MET A 171 -17.15 3.49 -8.70
N LEU A 172 -17.87 4.16 -9.61
CA LEU A 172 -19.25 3.80 -9.94
C LEU A 172 -19.36 2.43 -10.61
N MET A 173 -18.42 2.07 -11.49
CA MET A 173 -18.37 0.74 -12.12
C MET A 173 -18.12 -0.36 -11.07
N TYR A 174 -17.18 -0.16 -10.14
CA TYR A 174 -16.93 -1.13 -9.07
C TYR A 174 -18.11 -1.25 -8.11
N MET A 175 -18.74 -0.14 -7.74
CA MET A 175 -19.95 -0.15 -6.92
C MET A 175 -21.07 -0.92 -7.63
N TRP A 176 -21.25 -0.70 -8.93
CA TRP A 176 -22.23 -1.45 -9.72
C TRP A 176 -21.92 -2.95 -9.77
N ALA A 177 -20.68 -3.33 -10.03
CA ALA A 177 -20.24 -4.72 -10.02
C ALA A 177 -20.49 -5.38 -8.66
N TYR A 178 -20.21 -4.67 -7.55
CA TYR A 178 -20.50 -5.13 -6.20
C TYR A 178 -22.00 -5.39 -5.98
N VAL A 179 -22.87 -4.48 -6.43
CA VAL A 179 -24.34 -4.63 -6.31
C VAL A 179 -24.83 -5.83 -7.10
N LEU A 180 -24.20 -6.15 -8.23
CA LEU A 180 -24.50 -7.34 -9.05
C LEU A 180 -23.94 -8.65 -8.47
N GLY A 181 -23.25 -8.61 -7.31
CA GLY A 181 -22.70 -9.79 -6.64
C GLY A 181 -21.38 -10.29 -7.22
N TYR A 182 -20.70 -9.49 -8.07
CA TYR A 182 -19.33 -9.83 -8.49
C TYR A 182 -18.33 -9.64 -7.37
N SER A 183 -17.29 -10.49 -7.36
CA SER A 183 -16.16 -10.34 -6.42
C SER A 183 -15.37 -9.09 -6.78
N VAL A 184 -15.48 -8.07 -5.94
CA VAL A 184 -14.71 -6.81 -6.03
C VAL A 184 -14.04 -6.53 -4.68
N TYR A 185 -12.74 -6.20 -4.71
CA TYR A 185 -11.93 -5.96 -3.51
C TYR A 185 -11.09 -4.69 -3.63
#